data_25f8349e69e5a8209b042f7c78575fda
#
_entry.id   25f8349e69e5a8209b042f7c78575fda
#
_cell.length_a   1.000
_cell.length_b   1.000
_cell.length_c   1.000
_cell.angle_alpha   90.00
_cell.angle_beta   90.00
_cell.angle_gamma   90.00
#
_symmetry.space_group_name_H-M   'P 1'
#
loop_
_entity.id
_entity.type
_entity.pdbx_description
1 polymer ?
#
loop_
_entity_poly.entity_id
_entity_poly.type
_entity_poly.pdbx_seq_one_letter_code
_entity_poly.pdbx_strand_id
1 'polypeptide(L)'
;MVSARRLFLKQSAGLVGMLALSGFSRNALRANGAVAAEKHFEITHIKRTTVKLEFRPTPRRNMDREIPHWRYIELCDVTLKCGVTGTGETLLFYTWGVTPDEAVQRVIGRSAIEVMWDDSLGAGLQMALFDAVGRAADVPVHALLGNKNNQTTPLSWWNIDTSAEDMTSECKEAMRLGYMSYKTKGRPWFDVFKQVEMATKVVPPEFKIDMDFNDTLRTAEQGLPILDRLGKYPQVDIFEGPIPQEDVDGNRKITNATHVKVAIHYGTPDPETCSQTRCCDGFVAGGGATKLMKTGRFCEETRFPLWLQLVGSGLTAAHSLHFGGVLKQAIWPAVNCHQLFEHNLLTEPILLKDGHATVPDRPGLGYEVDRDVVDKLKIEKPAERPEPERLIETTWADGRRMYTANNGKVNFMLTAANDNRYPYFADGADTRLVPNEGTARWRELYDRARKEGPISA
;
A
#
# COMPACT_ATOMS: atom_id res chain seq x y z
N MET A 1 -14.28 12.02 27.91
CA MET A 1 -13.81 10.64 27.62
C MET A 1 -12.33 10.54 27.94
N VAL A 2 -11.94 9.65 28.88
CA VAL A 2 -10.55 9.48 29.33
C VAL A 2 -9.83 8.69 28.22
N SER A 3 -8.71 9.24 27.68
CA SER A 3 -7.90 8.61 26.63
C SER A 3 -7.53 7.16 27.00
N ALA A 4 -7.57 6.24 26.05
CA ALA A 4 -7.18 4.83 26.24
C ALA A 4 -5.76 4.70 26.86
N ARG A 5 -4.87 5.65 26.56
CA ARG A 5 -3.56 5.80 27.21
C ARG A 5 -3.65 6.01 28.73
N ARG A 6 -4.68 6.71 29.20
CA ARG A 6 -4.93 6.86 30.65
C ARG A 6 -5.57 5.62 31.24
N LEU A 7 -6.33 4.86 30.47
CA LEU A 7 -6.91 3.59 30.91
C LEU A 7 -5.85 2.50 31.02
N PHE A 8 -4.94 2.41 30.06
CA PHE A 8 -3.78 1.52 30.09
C PHE A 8 -2.88 1.79 31.30
N LEU A 9 -2.58 3.06 31.57
CA LEU A 9 -1.85 3.45 32.78
C LEU A 9 -2.68 3.29 34.07
N LYS A 10 -4.02 3.36 34.02
CA LYS A 10 -4.89 3.14 35.17
C LYS A 10 -5.14 1.65 35.46
N GLN A 11 -5.19 0.78 34.47
CA GLN A 11 -5.30 -0.67 34.71
C GLN A 11 -4.00 -1.25 35.29
N SER A 12 -2.82 -0.79 34.82
CA SER A 12 -1.55 -1.11 35.49
C SER A 12 -1.41 -0.46 36.87
N ALA A 13 -2.12 0.65 37.15
CA ALA A 13 -2.17 1.28 38.45
C ALA A 13 -3.32 0.76 39.36
N GLY A 14 -4.39 0.20 38.78
CA GLY A 14 -5.55 -0.34 39.49
C GLY A 14 -5.27 -1.62 40.29
N LEU A 15 -4.25 -2.42 39.89
CA LEU A 15 -3.77 -3.56 40.70
C LEU A 15 -2.94 -3.15 41.94
N VAL A 16 -2.62 -1.88 42.07
CA VAL A 16 -1.82 -1.33 43.16
C VAL A 16 -2.69 -0.62 44.23
N GLY A 17 -4.01 -0.49 43.99
CA GLY A 17 -4.92 0.34 44.78
C GLY A 17 -5.51 -0.26 46.07
N MET A 18 -5.18 -1.50 46.45
CA MET A 18 -5.71 -2.14 47.66
C MET A 18 -4.63 -2.80 48.51
N LEU A 19 -3.72 -2.01 49.06
CA LEU A 19 -2.95 -2.42 50.26
C LEU A 19 -2.30 -1.15 50.87
N ALA A 20 -3.07 -0.42 51.66
CA ALA A 20 -2.55 0.57 52.56
C ALA A 20 -2.24 -0.12 53.89
N LEU A 21 -0.97 -0.45 54.13
CA LEU A 21 -0.35 -0.55 55.44
C LEU A 21 1.14 -0.92 55.31
N SER A 22 1.98 -0.05 55.91
CA SER A 22 3.42 -0.16 56.15
C SER A 22 4.40 0.38 55.11
N GLY A 23 5.22 1.32 55.53
CA GLY A 23 6.07 2.21 54.73
C GLY A 23 7.34 1.63 54.10
N PHE A 24 7.41 0.33 53.82
CA PHE A 24 8.59 -0.31 53.19
C PHE A 24 8.32 -0.97 51.83
N SER A 25 7.09 -0.93 51.34
CA SER A 25 6.69 -1.77 50.20
C SER A 25 6.34 -1.03 48.89
N ARG A 26 6.16 0.30 48.89
CA ARG A 26 5.63 0.99 47.68
C ARG A 26 6.56 1.00 46.48
N ASN A 27 7.88 1.06 46.68
CA ASN A 27 8.83 1.05 45.57
C ASN A 27 9.10 -0.39 45.07
N ALA A 28 9.12 -1.38 45.95
CA ALA A 28 9.30 -2.77 45.58
C ALA A 28 8.08 -3.37 44.84
N LEU A 29 6.86 -2.98 45.27
CA LEU A 29 5.61 -3.39 44.61
C LEU A 29 5.42 -2.70 43.25
N ARG A 30 5.84 -1.43 43.11
CA ARG A 30 5.88 -0.75 41.82
C ARG A 30 6.93 -1.34 40.89
N ALA A 31 8.12 -1.66 41.39
CA ALA A 31 9.17 -2.33 40.61
C ALA A 31 8.75 -3.76 40.21
N ASN A 32 8.18 -4.55 41.12
CA ASN A 32 7.71 -5.90 40.81
C ASN A 32 6.49 -5.91 39.89
N GLY A 33 5.57 -4.96 40.01
CA GLY A 33 4.44 -4.78 39.11
C GLY A 33 4.87 -4.34 37.71
N ALA A 34 5.85 -3.45 37.60
CA ALA A 34 6.43 -3.04 36.32
C ALA A 34 7.21 -4.19 35.67
N VAL A 35 8.02 -4.92 36.40
CA VAL A 35 8.76 -6.09 35.92
C VAL A 35 7.81 -7.23 35.51
N ALA A 36 6.71 -7.45 36.24
CA ALA A 36 5.70 -8.45 35.86
C ALA A 36 4.92 -8.04 34.59
N ALA A 37 4.57 -6.75 34.46
CA ALA A 37 3.94 -6.22 33.26
C ALA A 37 4.90 -6.25 32.05
N GLU A 38 6.18 -5.95 32.26
CA GLU A 38 7.22 -6.01 31.24
C GLU A 38 7.43 -7.43 30.71
N LYS A 39 7.46 -8.42 31.62
CA LYS A 39 7.52 -9.84 31.25
C LYS A 39 6.27 -10.35 30.51
N HIS A 40 5.12 -9.74 30.70
CA HIS A 40 3.89 -10.09 30.00
C HIS A 40 4.01 -9.91 28.48
N PHE A 41 4.69 -8.84 28.04
CA PHE A 41 4.88 -8.46 26.65
C PHE A 41 6.22 -8.93 26.06
N GLU A 42 7.01 -9.75 26.78
CA GLU A 42 8.27 -10.31 26.29
C GLU A 42 8.03 -11.19 25.05
N ILE A 43 8.75 -10.95 23.96
CA ILE A 43 8.69 -11.72 22.72
C ILE A 43 9.44 -13.04 22.94
N THR A 44 8.72 -14.16 22.91
CA THR A 44 9.30 -15.49 23.14
C THR A 44 9.59 -16.23 21.85
N HIS A 45 8.80 -16.01 20.82
CA HIS A 45 8.93 -16.73 19.56
C HIS A 45 8.42 -15.88 18.38
N ILE A 46 9.11 -16.02 17.23
CA ILE A 46 8.69 -15.45 15.95
C ILE A 46 8.74 -16.53 14.89
N LYS A 47 7.59 -16.83 14.29
CA LYS A 47 7.48 -17.74 13.15
C LYS A 47 7.24 -16.95 11.89
N ARG A 48 7.99 -17.26 10.83
CA ARG A 48 7.78 -16.70 9.48
C ARG A 48 7.22 -17.77 8.57
N THR A 49 6.23 -17.42 7.78
CA THR A 49 5.58 -18.32 6.82
C THR A 49 5.40 -17.61 5.50
N THR A 50 5.95 -18.15 4.42
CA THR A 50 5.75 -17.62 3.08
C THR A 50 4.56 -18.29 2.42
N VAL A 51 3.67 -17.50 1.85
CA VAL A 51 2.55 -17.95 1.02
C VAL A 51 2.63 -17.37 -0.37
N LYS A 52 2.10 -18.11 -1.35
CA LYS A 52 1.93 -17.65 -2.71
C LYS A 52 0.45 -17.48 -3.00
N LEU A 53 -0.01 -16.24 -3.04
CA LEU A 53 -1.41 -15.93 -3.35
C LEU A 53 -1.69 -16.00 -4.86
N GLU A 54 -2.92 -16.33 -5.22
CA GLU A 54 -3.38 -16.24 -6.59
C GLU A 54 -4.12 -14.92 -6.82
N PHE A 55 -3.81 -14.26 -7.94
CA PHE A 55 -4.54 -13.07 -8.36
C PHE A 55 -5.90 -13.45 -8.95
N ARG A 56 -6.91 -12.61 -8.74
CA ARG A 56 -8.20 -12.70 -9.45
C ARG A 56 -7.98 -12.64 -10.98
N PRO A 57 -8.88 -13.17 -11.81
CA PRO A 57 -8.64 -13.34 -13.27
C PRO A 57 -8.25 -12.05 -14.00
N THR A 58 -8.93 -10.92 -13.76
CA THR A 58 -8.61 -9.64 -14.42
C THR A 58 -7.29 -9.05 -13.94
N PRO A 59 -7.05 -8.87 -12.62
CA PRO A 59 -5.73 -8.48 -12.13
C PRO A 59 -4.60 -9.40 -12.58
N ARG A 60 -4.81 -10.73 -12.63
CA ARG A 60 -3.79 -11.72 -12.97
C ARG A 60 -3.07 -11.39 -14.27
N ARG A 61 -3.81 -11.15 -15.38
CA ARG A 61 -3.19 -10.89 -16.68
C ARG A 61 -2.39 -9.59 -16.72
N ASN A 62 -2.76 -8.61 -15.89
CA ASN A 62 -2.04 -7.36 -15.77
C ASN A 62 -0.83 -7.49 -14.83
N MET A 63 -1.00 -8.14 -13.67
CA MET A 63 0.06 -8.37 -12.70
C MET A 63 1.12 -9.34 -13.24
N ASP A 64 0.74 -10.38 -13.97
CA ASP A 64 1.67 -11.33 -14.61
C ASP A 64 2.52 -10.65 -15.68
N ARG A 65 1.99 -9.62 -16.36
CA ARG A 65 2.74 -8.79 -17.30
C ARG A 65 3.73 -7.87 -16.58
N GLU A 66 3.33 -7.21 -15.50
CA GLU A 66 4.11 -6.13 -14.88
C GLU A 66 4.93 -6.59 -13.66
N ILE A 67 4.27 -7.08 -12.63
CA ILE A 67 4.84 -7.35 -11.32
C ILE A 67 4.35 -8.68 -10.72
N PRO A 68 4.60 -9.82 -11.37
CA PRO A 68 4.10 -11.13 -10.94
C PRO A 68 4.55 -11.54 -9.55
N HIS A 69 5.64 -10.96 -9.04
CA HIS A 69 6.22 -11.25 -7.74
C HIS A 69 5.41 -10.70 -6.55
N TRP A 70 4.41 -9.85 -6.77
CA TRP A 70 3.55 -9.35 -5.67
C TRP A 70 2.65 -10.42 -5.05
N ARG A 71 2.58 -11.62 -5.65
CA ARG A 71 1.86 -12.76 -5.09
C ARG A 71 2.57 -13.44 -3.91
N TYR A 72 3.85 -13.13 -3.66
CA TYR A 72 4.64 -13.73 -2.60
C TYR A 72 4.56 -12.85 -1.34
N ILE A 73 3.92 -13.39 -0.30
CA ILE A 73 3.70 -12.70 0.97
C ILE A 73 4.37 -13.50 2.08
N GLU A 74 5.06 -12.81 2.97
CA GLU A 74 5.60 -13.38 4.18
C GLU A 74 4.76 -12.94 5.38
N LEU A 75 4.24 -13.90 6.13
CA LEU A 75 3.58 -13.71 7.42
C LEU A 75 4.60 -13.79 8.54
N CYS A 76 4.51 -12.89 9.51
CA CYS A 76 5.22 -12.93 10.78
C CYS A 76 4.21 -13.20 11.91
N ASP A 77 4.35 -14.30 12.63
CA ASP A 77 3.60 -14.60 13.84
C ASP A 77 4.51 -14.34 15.05
N VAL A 78 4.16 -13.36 15.88
CA VAL A 78 4.90 -12.99 17.10
C VAL A 78 4.16 -13.49 18.31
N THR A 79 4.77 -14.42 19.07
CA THR A 79 4.21 -14.97 20.32
C THR A 79 4.84 -14.26 21.52
N LEU A 80 3.99 -13.74 22.39
CA LEU A 80 4.37 -13.11 23.65
C LEU A 80 4.40 -14.14 24.79
N LYS A 81 5.09 -13.84 25.86
CA LYS A 81 5.21 -14.69 27.06
C LYS A 81 3.87 -15.00 27.73
N CYS A 82 2.90 -14.12 27.60
CA CYS A 82 1.52 -14.37 28.05
C CYS A 82 0.76 -15.39 27.18
N GLY A 83 1.38 -15.94 26.11
CA GLY A 83 0.76 -16.92 25.21
C GLY A 83 -0.03 -16.30 24.05
N VAL A 84 -0.19 -14.98 24.00
CA VAL A 84 -0.87 -14.29 22.90
C VAL A 84 0.03 -14.24 21.68
N THR A 85 -0.55 -14.48 20.50
CA THR A 85 0.14 -14.36 19.21
C THR A 85 -0.52 -13.28 18.38
N GLY A 86 0.29 -12.36 17.83
CA GLY A 86 -0.12 -11.39 16.81
C GLY A 86 0.49 -11.73 15.47
N THR A 87 -0.18 -11.35 14.39
CA THR A 87 0.23 -11.64 13.02
C THR A 87 0.32 -10.38 12.18
N GLY A 88 1.38 -10.29 11.38
CA GLY A 88 1.55 -9.26 10.37
C GLY A 88 2.07 -9.85 9.07
N GLU A 89 2.09 -9.06 8.03
CA GLU A 89 2.49 -9.50 6.69
C GLU A 89 3.32 -8.46 5.94
N THR A 90 4.08 -8.92 4.94
CA THR A 90 4.73 -8.06 3.96
C THR A 90 4.80 -8.73 2.59
N LEU A 91 4.76 -7.93 1.52
CA LEU A 91 5.11 -8.39 0.18
C LEU A 91 6.62 -8.68 0.15
N LEU A 92 6.99 -9.93 -0.11
CA LEU A 92 8.36 -10.43 0.05
C LEU A 92 9.37 -9.74 -0.87
N PHE A 93 8.94 -9.33 -2.05
CA PHE A 93 9.82 -8.70 -3.06
C PHE A 93 9.37 -7.28 -3.42
N TYR A 94 8.81 -6.56 -2.45
CA TYR A 94 8.47 -5.15 -2.62
C TYR A 94 9.69 -4.27 -2.34
N THR A 95 9.66 -3.01 -2.78
CA THR A 95 10.81 -2.11 -2.70
C THR A 95 11.20 -1.72 -1.27
N TRP A 96 10.26 -1.82 -0.31
CA TRP A 96 10.46 -1.46 1.09
C TRP A 96 9.52 -2.26 2.01
N GLY A 97 9.86 -2.34 3.30
CA GLY A 97 9.02 -2.97 4.30
C GLY A 97 9.26 -4.48 4.51
N VAL A 98 10.17 -5.11 3.77
CA VAL A 98 10.56 -6.52 4.01
C VAL A 98 11.25 -6.65 5.36
N THR A 99 10.84 -7.66 6.17
CA THR A 99 11.41 -7.90 7.49
C THR A 99 12.82 -8.49 7.37
N PRO A 100 13.87 -7.80 7.87
CA PRO A 100 15.23 -8.34 7.87
C PRO A 100 15.39 -9.50 8.87
N ASP A 101 16.27 -10.46 8.57
CA ASP A 101 16.54 -11.59 9.49
C ASP A 101 17.14 -11.11 10.82
N GLU A 102 18.00 -10.10 10.77
CA GLU A 102 18.62 -9.47 11.95
C GLU A 102 17.58 -8.79 12.85
N ALA A 103 16.52 -8.23 12.28
CA ALA A 103 15.43 -7.63 13.04
C ALA A 103 14.70 -8.67 13.89
N VAL A 104 14.44 -9.86 13.34
CA VAL A 104 13.82 -10.97 14.07
C VAL A 104 14.69 -11.39 15.26
N GLN A 105 15.99 -11.57 15.05
CA GLN A 105 16.93 -11.97 16.12
C GLN A 105 17.04 -10.89 17.19
N ARG A 106 17.06 -9.62 16.80
CA ARG A 106 17.25 -8.47 17.69
C ARG A 106 16.13 -8.28 18.69
N VAL A 107 14.91 -8.69 18.36
CA VAL A 107 13.72 -8.42 19.21
C VAL A 107 13.31 -9.58 20.11
N ILE A 108 13.75 -10.81 19.87
CA ILE A 108 13.47 -11.96 20.76
C ILE A 108 14.03 -11.69 22.17
N GLY A 109 13.23 -11.93 23.19
CA GLY A 109 13.54 -11.66 24.59
C GLY A 109 13.31 -10.19 25.02
N ARG A 110 12.99 -9.29 24.09
CA ARG A 110 12.65 -7.90 24.39
C ARG A 110 11.15 -7.72 24.59
N SER A 111 10.76 -6.62 25.21
CA SER A 111 9.36 -6.22 25.33
C SER A 111 8.83 -5.72 23.98
N ALA A 112 7.71 -6.29 23.51
CA ALA A 112 7.05 -5.88 22.29
C ALA A 112 6.65 -4.40 22.30
N ILE A 113 6.25 -3.85 23.47
CA ILE A 113 5.88 -2.45 23.65
C ILE A 113 7.06 -1.50 23.37
N GLU A 114 8.28 -1.91 23.75
CA GLU A 114 9.47 -1.10 23.51
C GLU A 114 9.87 -1.03 22.05
N VAL A 115 9.72 -2.15 21.31
CA VAL A 115 10.27 -2.30 19.96
C VAL A 115 9.24 -2.06 18.84
N MET A 116 7.94 -2.11 19.11
CA MET A 116 6.91 -2.01 18.06
C MET A 116 6.92 -0.70 17.26
N TRP A 117 7.58 0.34 17.76
CA TRP A 117 7.73 1.63 17.10
C TRP A 117 8.99 1.76 16.23
N ASP A 118 9.82 0.72 16.17
CA ASP A 118 11.03 0.71 15.36
C ASP A 118 10.70 0.36 13.90
N ASP A 119 10.67 1.36 13.03
CA ASP A 119 10.34 1.19 11.60
C ASP A 119 11.37 0.33 10.85
N SER A 120 12.57 0.10 11.40
CA SER A 120 13.59 -0.76 10.80
C SER A 120 13.28 -2.26 10.89
N LEU A 121 12.24 -2.63 11.64
CA LEU A 121 11.80 -4.02 11.76
C LEU A 121 11.14 -4.57 10.48
N GLY A 122 10.73 -3.69 9.57
CA GLY A 122 9.95 -4.04 8.40
C GLY A 122 8.46 -4.19 8.71
N ALA A 123 7.64 -4.17 7.66
CA ALA A 123 6.18 -4.07 7.79
C ALA A 123 5.57 -5.27 8.53
N GLY A 124 5.94 -6.49 8.14
CA GLY A 124 5.35 -7.71 8.70
C GLY A 124 5.60 -7.86 10.20
N LEU A 125 6.85 -7.67 10.63
CA LEU A 125 7.20 -7.79 12.04
C LEU A 125 6.61 -6.66 12.87
N GLN A 126 6.68 -5.42 12.39
CA GLN A 126 6.10 -4.29 13.09
C GLN A 126 4.57 -4.43 13.26
N MET A 127 3.85 -4.83 12.20
CA MET A 127 2.41 -5.09 12.24
C MET A 127 2.06 -6.20 13.24
N ALA A 128 2.82 -7.31 13.24
CA ALA A 128 2.63 -8.42 14.17
C ALA A 128 2.82 -8.00 15.63
N LEU A 129 3.76 -7.11 15.91
CA LEU A 129 3.98 -6.57 17.26
C LEU A 129 2.81 -5.69 17.70
N PHE A 130 2.27 -4.82 16.83
CA PHE A 130 1.08 -4.04 17.15
C PHE A 130 -0.14 -4.93 17.39
N ASP A 131 -0.33 -5.97 16.56
CA ASP A 131 -1.42 -6.94 16.74
C ASP A 131 -1.27 -7.70 18.06
N ALA A 132 -0.07 -8.24 18.36
CA ALA A 132 0.19 -8.97 19.59
C ALA A 132 -0.03 -8.12 20.85
N VAL A 133 0.49 -6.89 20.86
CA VAL A 133 0.31 -5.96 21.99
C VAL A 133 -1.17 -5.57 22.15
N GLY A 134 -1.85 -5.28 21.03
CA GLY A 134 -3.29 -4.95 21.05
C GLY A 134 -4.13 -6.09 21.61
N ARG A 135 -3.89 -7.33 21.15
CA ARG A 135 -4.57 -8.55 21.64
C ARG A 135 -4.25 -8.81 23.13
N ALA A 136 -2.99 -8.71 23.54
CA ALA A 136 -2.59 -8.95 24.92
C ALA A 136 -3.09 -7.88 25.90
N ALA A 137 -3.30 -6.65 25.42
CA ALA A 137 -3.85 -5.55 26.21
C ALA A 137 -5.38 -5.43 26.09
N ASP A 138 -6.04 -6.29 25.31
CA ASP A 138 -7.48 -6.26 24.99
C ASP A 138 -7.93 -4.90 24.42
N VAL A 139 -7.13 -4.34 23.49
CA VAL A 139 -7.44 -3.07 22.83
C VAL A 139 -7.17 -3.17 21.32
N PRO A 140 -7.92 -2.44 20.48
CA PRO A 140 -7.63 -2.35 19.06
C PRO A 140 -6.32 -1.59 18.79
N VAL A 141 -5.65 -1.87 17.68
CA VAL A 141 -4.37 -1.22 17.30
C VAL A 141 -4.50 0.30 17.28
N HIS A 142 -5.62 0.87 16.81
CA HIS A 142 -5.77 2.33 16.82
C HIS A 142 -5.65 2.95 18.22
N ALA A 143 -6.02 2.22 19.28
CA ALA A 143 -5.89 2.72 20.66
C ALA A 143 -4.42 2.78 21.12
N LEU A 144 -3.53 1.99 20.53
CA LEU A 144 -2.08 2.07 20.72
C LEU A 144 -1.47 3.25 19.97
N LEU A 145 -2.03 3.60 18.82
CA LEU A 145 -1.57 4.71 17.98
C LEU A 145 -2.01 6.08 18.51
N GLY A 146 -3.25 6.19 19.02
CA GLY A 146 -3.75 7.46 19.52
C GLY A 146 -5.28 7.52 19.64
N ASN A 147 -5.82 8.72 19.57
CA ASN A 147 -7.27 8.91 19.59
C ASN A 147 -7.88 8.51 18.24
N LYS A 148 -8.99 7.80 18.27
CA LYS A 148 -9.80 7.51 17.09
C LYS A 148 -10.51 8.80 16.65
N ASN A 149 -9.99 9.44 15.59
CA ASN A 149 -10.54 10.67 15.02
C ASN A 149 -11.61 10.37 13.97
N ASN A 150 -11.42 9.31 13.18
CA ASN A 150 -12.32 8.88 12.10
C ASN A 150 -12.94 7.52 12.46
N GLN A 151 -14.25 7.39 12.28
CA GLN A 151 -14.96 6.12 12.52
C GLN A 151 -14.85 5.17 11.33
N THR A 152 -14.67 5.74 10.15
CA THR A 152 -14.53 5.04 8.87
C THR A 152 -13.34 5.61 8.10
N THR A 153 -12.76 4.80 7.23
CA THR A 153 -11.64 5.17 6.35
C THR A 153 -12.03 4.95 4.90
N PRO A 154 -11.84 5.93 4.00
CA PRO A 154 -12.07 5.71 2.58
C PRO A 154 -11.00 4.80 1.99
N LEU A 155 -11.41 3.83 1.18
CA LEU A 155 -10.52 2.90 0.48
C LEU A 155 -10.70 3.00 -1.03
N SER A 156 -9.59 2.92 -1.75
CA SER A 156 -9.55 2.86 -3.21
C SER A 156 -9.37 1.42 -3.71
N TRP A 157 -10.09 1.09 -4.76
CA TRP A 157 -9.74 -0.04 -5.61
C TRP A 157 -8.43 0.28 -6.34
N TRP A 158 -7.63 -0.73 -6.64
CA TRP A 158 -6.37 -0.53 -7.35
C TRP A 158 -6.11 -1.62 -8.39
N ASN A 159 -5.54 -1.24 -9.50
CA ASN A 159 -4.94 -2.16 -10.45
C ASN A 159 -3.63 -1.57 -10.99
N ILE A 160 -2.72 -2.44 -11.43
CA ILE A 160 -1.56 -2.03 -12.19
C ILE A 160 -2.03 -1.56 -13.60
N ASP A 161 -1.11 -1.12 -14.43
CA ASP A 161 -1.38 -0.77 -15.83
C ASP A 161 -2.37 -1.73 -16.47
N THR A 162 -3.40 -1.22 -17.13
CA THR A 162 -4.49 -2.05 -17.60
C THR A 162 -5.09 -1.51 -18.90
N SER A 163 -5.69 -2.38 -19.72
CA SER A 163 -6.48 -1.96 -20.87
C SER A 163 -7.71 -1.18 -20.44
N ALA A 164 -8.32 -0.43 -21.35
CA ALA A 164 -9.56 0.29 -21.09
C ALA A 164 -10.72 -0.68 -20.73
N GLU A 165 -10.75 -1.84 -21.34
CA GLU A 165 -11.72 -2.90 -21.11
C GLU A 165 -11.57 -3.49 -19.70
N ASP A 166 -10.35 -3.79 -19.28
CA ASP A 166 -10.07 -4.31 -17.95
C ASP A 166 -10.36 -3.27 -16.86
N MET A 167 -9.98 -2.00 -17.07
CA MET A 167 -10.31 -0.91 -16.16
C MET A 167 -11.82 -0.78 -15.99
N THR A 168 -12.58 -0.82 -17.10
CA THR A 168 -14.04 -0.75 -17.07
C THR A 168 -14.65 -1.90 -16.28
N SER A 169 -14.13 -3.11 -16.46
CA SER A 169 -14.57 -4.32 -15.73
C SER A 169 -14.28 -4.21 -14.23
N GLU A 170 -13.07 -3.76 -13.88
CA GLU A 170 -12.66 -3.59 -12.48
C GLU A 170 -13.40 -2.44 -11.78
N CYS A 171 -13.75 -1.34 -12.49
CA CYS A 171 -14.60 -0.29 -11.93
C CYS A 171 -16.01 -0.81 -11.58
N LYS A 172 -16.60 -1.68 -12.41
CA LYS A 172 -17.89 -2.33 -12.09
C LYS A 172 -17.77 -3.22 -10.86
N GLU A 173 -16.71 -4.00 -10.78
CA GLU A 173 -16.47 -4.90 -9.64
C GLU A 173 -16.19 -4.10 -8.35
N ALA A 174 -15.44 -3.00 -8.43
CA ALA A 174 -15.22 -2.08 -7.33
C ALA A 174 -16.54 -1.57 -6.76
N MET A 175 -17.42 -1.04 -7.60
CA MET A 175 -18.75 -0.57 -7.17
C MET A 175 -19.60 -1.70 -6.56
N ARG A 176 -19.58 -2.88 -7.15
CA ARG A 176 -20.32 -4.05 -6.62
C ARG A 176 -19.91 -4.39 -5.19
N LEU A 177 -18.64 -4.15 -4.85
CA LEU A 177 -18.06 -4.38 -3.53
C LEU A 177 -18.08 -3.13 -2.61
N GLY A 178 -18.76 -2.06 -3.02
CA GLY A 178 -18.96 -0.86 -2.21
C GLY A 178 -17.84 0.18 -2.31
N TYR A 179 -16.86 0.01 -3.20
CA TYR A 179 -15.83 1.03 -3.46
C TYR A 179 -16.40 2.17 -4.30
N MET A 180 -15.97 3.38 -3.98
CA MET A 180 -16.30 4.61 -4.72
C MET A 180 -15.06 5.32 -5.25
N SER A 181 -13.92 4.63 -5.29
CA SER A 181 -12.66 5.13 -5.85
C SER A 181 -11.88 4.00 -6.51
N TYR A 182 -11.18 4.36 -7.58
CA TYR A 182 -10.29 3.49 -8.34
C TYR A 182 -8.99 4.19 -8.67
N LYS A 183 -7.87 3.68 -8.17
CA LYS A 183 -6.54 4.16 -8.53
C LYS A 183 -5.96 3.32 -9.66
N THR A 184 -5.55 3.96 -10.75
CA THR A 184 -4.90 3.35 -11.91
C THR A 184 -3.54 3.97 -12.19
N LYS A 185 -2.89 3.50 -13.25
CA LYS A 185 -1.61 4.01 -13.73
C LYS A 185 -1.78 4.75 -15.07
N GLY A 186 -1.29 5.99 -15.14
CA GLY A 186 -1.24 6.77 -16.38
C GLY A 186 0.01 6.43 -17.19
N ARG A 187 -0.09 5.50 -18.14
CA ARG A 187 1.07 4.96 -18.88
C ARG A 187 1.02 5.26 -20.35
N PRO A 188 2.14 5.64 -21.02
CA PRO A 188 2.16 5.92 -22.47
C PRO A 188 1.99 4.68 -23.35
N TRP A 189 2.02 3.50 -22.79
CA TRP A 189 1.77 2.23 -23.51
C TRP A 189 0.35 1.69 -23.34
N PHE A 190 -0.55 2.52 -22.78
CA PHE A 190 -2.00 2.37 -22.81
C PHE A 190 -2.65 3.69 -23.22
N ASP A 191 -3.81 3.59 -23.87
CA ASP A 191 -4.63 4.78 -24.19
C ASP A 191 -5.37 5.26 -22.93
N VAL A 192 -4.74 6.18 -22.19
CA VAL A 192 -5.27 6.75 -20.94
C VAL A 192 -6.59 7.47 -21.12
N PHE A 193 -6.85 8.03 -22.31
CA PHE A 193 -8.09 8.71 -22.61
C PHE A 193 -9.23 7.72 -22.82
N LYS A 194 -8.99 6.65 -23.57
CA LYS A 194 -9.95 5.56 -23.75
C LYS A 194 -10.25 4.87 -22.40
N GLN A 195 -9.24 4.68 -21.53
CA GLN A 195 -9.43 4.13 -20.19
C GLN A 195 -10.47 4.95 -19.41
N VAL A 196 -10.28 6.28 -19.29
CA VAL A 196 -11.18 7.17 -18.55
C VAL A 196 -12.54 7.26 -19.23
N GLU A 197 -12.57 7.42 -20.56
CA GLU A 197 -13.83 7.52 -21.33
C GLU A 197 -14.72 6.28 -21.14
N MET A 198 -14.13 5.08 -21.18
CA MET A 198 -14.89 3.84 -21.02
C MET A 198 -15.31 3.60 -19.57
N ALA A 199 -14.42 3.87 -18.60
CA ALA A 199 -14.72 3.70 -17.18
C ALA A 199 -15.85 4.64 -16.73
N THR A 200 -15.82 5.92 -17.13
CA THR A 200 -16.82 6.92 -16.75
C THR A 200 -18.22 6.64 -17.28
N LYS A 201 -18.36 5.82 -18.33
CA LYS A 201 -19.66 5.36 -18.84
C LYS A 201 -20.35 4.34 -17.93
N VAL A 202 -19.62 3.72 -17.01
CA VAL A 202 -20.12 2.61 -16.16
C VAL A 202 -20.12 2.93 -14.68
N VAL A 203 -19.61 4.11 -14.29
CA VAL A 203 -19.59 4.58 -12.90
C VAL A 203 -20.35 5.90 -12.77
N PRO A 204 -20.92 6.22 -11.60
CA PRO A 204 -21.61 7.49 -11.39
C PRO A 204 -20.60 8.65 -11.28
N PRO A 205 -21.08 9.92 -11.39
CA PRO A 205 -20.21 11.10 -11.32
C PRO A 205 -19.42 11.25 -10.00
N GLU A 206 -19.94 10.67 -8.91
CA GLU A 206 -19.32 10.71 -7.57
C GLU A 206 -18.18 9.70 -7.42
N PHE A 207 -18.09 8.73 -8.32
CA PHE A 207 -16.98 7.77 -8.33
C PHE A 207 -15.67 8.48 -8.69
N LYS A 208 -14.60 8.20 -7.95
CA LYS A 208 -13.31 8.88 -8.10
C LYS A 208 -12.31 8.01 -8.86
N ILE A 209 -11.60 8.61 -9.80
CA ILE A 209 -10.50 7.98 -10.54
C ILE A 209 -9.22 8.75 -10.25
N ASP A 210 -8.28 8.05 -9.62
CA ASP A 210 -6.96 8.57 -9.31
C ASP A 210 -5.95 7.99 -10.30
N MET A 211 -5.12 8.82 -10.95
CA MET A 211 -4.20 8.41 -11.99
C MET A 211 -2.75 8.68 -11.58
N ASP A 212 -1.99 7.60 -11.37
CA ASP A 212 -0.57 7.68 -11.03
C ASP A 212 0.30 7.58 -12.30
N PHE A 213 0.95 8.67 -12.64
CA PHE A 213 1.79 8.76 -13.83
C PHE A 213 3.22 8.24 -13.57
N ASN A 214 3.69 8.20 -12.33
CA ASN A 214 5.09 7.87 -12.00
C ASN A 214 6.08 8.60 -12.94
N ASP A 215 5.94 9.91 -13.03
CA ASP A 215 6.80 10.85 -13.76
C ASP A 215 6.73 10.76 -15.31
N THR A 216 5.86 9.90 -15.89
CA THR A 216 5.80 9.66 -17.33
C THR A 216 5.38 10.87 -18.16
N LEU A 217 4.80 11.91 -17.54
CA LEU A 217 4.50 13.18 -18.23
C LEU A 217 5.74 14.09 -18.35
N ARG A 218 6.86 13.74 -17.70
CA ARG A 218 8.21 14.29 -17.84
C ARG A 218 8.37 15.75 -17.42
N THR A 219 7.62 16.69 -18.06
CA THR A 219 7.65 18.13 -17.74
C THR A 219 6.24 18.69 -17.68
N ALA A 220 6.07 19.82 -17.01
CA ALA A 220 4.78 20.50 -16.94
C ALA A 220 4.25 20.89 -18.33
N GLU A 221 5.13 21.34 -19.23
CA GLU A 221 4.76 21.73 -20.59
C GLU A 221 4.21 20.56 -21.40
N GLN A 222 4.82 19.38 -21.28
CA GLN A 222 4.38 18.17 -21.97
C GLN A 222 3.12 17.58 -21.33
N GLY A 223 3.03 17.61 -20.00
CA GLY A 223 1.96 16.98 -19.23
C GLY A 223 0.65 17.75 -19.23
N LEU A 224 0.69 19.09 -19.19
CA LEU A 224 -0.53 19.91 -19.05
C LEU A 224 -1.59 19.61 -20.11
N PRO A 225 -1.29 19.44 -21.42
CA PRO A 225 -2.31 19.08 -22.41
C PRO A 225 -3.00 17.72 -22.12
N ILE A 226 -2.26 16.75 -21.59
CA ILE A 226 -2.79 15.42 -21.20
C ILE A 226 -3.71 15.57 -19.98
N LEU A 227 -3.23 16.28 -18.94
CA LEU A 227 -3.96 16.50 -17.70
C LEU A 227 -5.24 17.31 -17.91
N ASP A 228 -5.18 18.36 -18.77
CA ASP A 228 -6.35 19.17 -19.13
C ASP A 228 -7.42 18.33 -19.84
N ARG A 229 -7.01 17.46 -20.77
CA ARG A 229 -7.96 16.56 -21.45
C ARG A 229 -8.61 15.58 -20.49
N LEU A 230 -7.85 14.98 -19.56
CA LEU A 230 -8.34 14.04 -18.54
C LEU A 230 -9.21 14.74 -17.50
N GLY A 231 -8.84 15.95 -17.09
CA GLY A 231 -9.60 16.76 -16.12
C GLY A 231 -11.00 17.17 -16.58
N LYS A 232 -11.37 16.98 -17.86
CA LYS A 232 -12.74 17.20 -18.34
C LYS A 232 -13.76 16.20 -17.82
N TYR A 233 -13.30 15.07 -17.30
CA TYR A 233 -14.16 14.05 -16.71
C TYR A 233 -14.31 14.32 -15.21
N PRO A 234 -15.53 14.51 -14.69
CA PRO A 234 -15.76 14.86 -13.28
C PRO A 234 -15.35 13.76 -12.29
N GLN A 235 -15.18 12.54 -12.78
CA GLN A 235 -14.70 11.42 -12.00
C GLN A 235 -13.18 11.45 -11.75
N VAL A 236 -12.39 12.11 -12.61
CA VAL A 236 -10.94 12.23 -12.43
C VAL A 236 -10.68 13.19 -11.26
N ASP A 237 -10.12 12.65 -10.17
CA ASP A 237 -10.04 13.36 -8.88
C ASP A 237 -8.61 13.70 -8.47
N ILE A 238 -7.65 12.79 -8.71
CA ILE A 238 -6.25 13.01 -8.29
C ILE A 238 -5.29 12.55 -9.39
N PHE A 239 -4.29 13.39 -9.66
CA PHE A 239 -3.09 13.04 -10.42
C PHE A 239 -1.93 12.82 -9.47
N GLU A 240 -1.39 11.58 -9.40
CA GLU A 240 -0.23 11.26 -8.58
C GLU A 240 1.04 11.29 -9.42
N GLY A 241 2.08 11.97 -8.94
CA GLY A 241 3.40 12.01 -9.57
C GLY A 241 3.35 12.28 -11.07
N PRO A 242 2.71 13.37 -11.54
CA PRO A 242 2.59 13.60 -12.98
C PRO A 242 3.96 13.76 -13.64
N ILE A 243 4.88 14.48 -13.02
CA ILE A 243 6.26 14.71 -13.45
C ILE A 243 7.22 14.41 -12.30
N PRO A 244 8.56 14.39 -12.49
CA PRO A 244 9.52 14.19 -11.40
C PRO A 244 9.18 15.07 -10.21
N GLN A 245 9.11 14.47 -9.03
CA GLN A 245 8.63 15.15 -7.83
C GLN A 245 9.61 16.23 -7.37
N GLU A 246 10.89 16.09 -7.71
CA GLU A 246 11.96 17.07 -7.43
C GLU A 246 11.80 18.38 -8.23
N ASP A 247 11.05 18.35 -9.34
CA ASP A 247 10.72 19.55 -10.11
C ASP A 247 9.59 20.35 -9.43
N VAL A 248 9.97 21.06 -8.36
CA VAL A 248 9.04 21.85 -7.54
C VAL A 248 8.29 22.90 -8.37
N ASP A 249 8.98 23.59 -9.27
CA ASP A 249 8.38 24.65 -10.09
C ASP A 249 7.44 24.06 -11.14
N GLY A 250 7.80 22.96 -11.77
CA GLY A 250 6.95 22.24 -12.72
C GLY A 250 5.69 21.71 -12.05
N ASN A 251 5.83 21.05 -10.89
CA ASN A 251 4.68 20.54 -10.11
C ASN A 251 3.77 21.69 -9.64
N ARG A 252 4.33 22.81 -9.16
CA ARG A 252 3.56 24.02 -8.80
C ARG A 252 2.80 24.58 -10.00
N LYS A 253 3.41 24.59 -11.19
CA LYS A 253 2.76 25.03 -12.43
C LYS A 253 1.56 24.14 -12.77
N ILE A 254 1.71 22.81 -12.63
CA ILE A 254 0.61 21.85 -12.83
C ILE A 254 -0.50 22.09 -11.81
N THR A 255 -0.18 22.12 -10.52
CA THR A 255 -1.15 22.32 -9.44
C THR A 255 -1.97 23.62 -9.62
N ASN A 256 -1.34 24.70 -10.09
CA ASN A 256 -2.03 25.95 -10.36
C ASN A 256 -2.87 25.95 -11.64
N ALA A 257 -2.55 25.09 -12.61
CA ALA A 257 -3.21 25.07 -13.93
C ALA A 257 -4.37 24.09 -14.00
N THR A 258 -4.41 23.07 -13.16
CA THR A 258 -5.49 22.07 -13.14
C THR A 258 -6.42 22.25 -11.93
N HIS A 259 -7.69 21.88 -12.08
CA HIS A 259 -8.63 21.76 -10.96
C HIS A 259 -8.64 20.36 -10.33
N VAL A 260 -7.98 19.40 -10.96
CA VAL A 260 -7.77 18.04 -10.42
C VAL A 260 -6.62 18.11 -9.42
N LYS A 261 -6.78 17.49 -8.27
CA LYS A 261 -5.78 17.53 -7.21
C LYS A 261 -4.48 16.85 -7.64
N VAL A 262 -3.36 17.35 -7.16
CA VAL A 262 -2.03 16.77 -7.40
C VAL A 262 -1.51 16.13 -6.13
N ALA A 263 -1.16 14.84 -6.18
CA ALA A 263 -0.56 14.10 -5.08
C ALA A 263 0.91 13.77 -5.38
N ILE A 264 1.76 13.85 -4.37
CA ILE A 264 3.15 13.39 -4.42
C ILE A 264 3.50 12.54 -3.20
N HIS A 265 4.54 11.73 -3.28
CA HIS A 265 4.99 10.95 -2.13
C HIS A 265 5.58 11.86 -1.04
N TYR A 266 5.15 11.64 0.21
CA TYR A 266 5.66 12.38 1.36
C TYR A 266 7.15 12.14 1.56
N GLY A 267 7.93 13.23 1.52
CA GLY A 267 9.37 13.22 1.77
C GLY A 267 10.24 13.67 0.60
N THR A 268 9.69 13.73 -0.61
CA THR A 268 10.36 14.25 -1.80
C THR A 268 9.36 14.99 -2.67
N PRO A 269 9.48 16.30 -2.87
CA PRO A 269 10.39 17.21 -2.17
C PRO A 269 10.18 17.21 -0.64
N ASP A 270 11.07 17.90 0.08
CA ASP A 270 10.87 18.11 1.51
C ASP A 270 9.47 18.66 1.81
N PRO A 271 8.73 18.10 2.79
CA PRO A 271 7.34 18.49 3.05
C PRO A 271 7.11 19.96 3.37
N GLU A 272 8.11 20.62 4.00
CA GLU A 272 8.02 22.05 4.28
C GLU A 272 8.13 22.87 2.99
N THR A 273 8.97 22.45 2.05
CA THR A 273 9.03 23.00 0.70
C THR A 273 7.67 22.89 -0.01
N CYS A 274 7.02 21.73 0.07
CA CYS A 274 5.68 21.54 -0.47
C CYS A 274 4.65 22.47 0.17
N SER A 275 4.73 22.66 1.48
CA SER A 275 3.84 23.58 2.22
C SER A 275 4.02 25.02 1.81
N GLN A 276 5.25 25.46 1.59
CA GLN A 276 5.58 26.85 1.21
C GLN A 276 5.25 27.14 -0.25
N THR A 277 5.54 26.21 -1.15
CA THR A 277 5.41 26.42 -2.61
C THR A 277 4.06 26.03 -3.18
N ARG A 278 3.31 25.19 -2.44
CA ARG A 278 2.06 24.58 -2.96
C ARG A 278 2.25 23.85 -4.28
N CYS A 279 3.33 23.08 -4.38
CA CYS A 279 3.62 22.24 -5.55
C CYS A 279 2.77 20.94 -5.59
N CYS A 280 1.96 20.69 -4.56
CA CYS A 280 0.95 19.62 -4.54
C CYS A 280 -0.23 20.01 -3.65
N ASP A 281 -1.31 19.25 -3.74
CA ASP A 281 -2.52 19.40 -2.90
C ASP A 281 -2.54 18.43 -1.73
N GLY A 282 -1.73 17.37 -1.75
CA GLY A 282 -1.66 16.38 -0.67
C GLY A 282 -0.63 15.30 -0.93
N PHE A 283 -0.58 14.32 -0.01
CA PHE A 283 0.51 13.36 0.03
C PHE A 283 0.06 11.91 -0.07
N VAL A 284 0.90 11.12 -0.73
CA VAL A 284 0.92 9.67 -0.64
C VAL A 284 1.80 9.28 0.55
N ALA A 285 1.23 8.67 1.59
CA ALA A 285 1.92 8.33 2.81
C ALA A 285 2.11 6.82 2.97
N GLY A 286 3.35 6.40 3.18
CA GLY A 286 3.72 5.01 3.42
C GLY A 286 4.91 4.90 4.37
N GLY A 287 5.19 3.68 4.80
CA GLY A 287 6.28 3.37 5.71
C GLY A 287 5.82 2.78 7.04
N GLY A 288 6.71 2.71 8.02
CA GLY A 288 6.41 2.18 9.34
C GLY A 288 5.60 3.14 10.22
N ALA A 289 5.20 2.65 11.38
CA ALA A 289 4.29 3.34 12.28
C ALA A 289 4.81 4.71 12.75
N THR A 290 6.10 4.81 13.08
CA THR A 290 6.71 6.06 13.51
C THR A 290 6.70 7.12 12.40
N LYS A 291 7.05 6.71 11.18
CA LYS A 291 7.02 7.60 10.00
C LYS A 291 5.60 8.06 9.70
N LEU A 292 4.62 7.14 9.70
CA LEU A 292 3.22 7.46 9.44
C LEU A 292 2.65 8.45 10.46
N MET A 293 2.93 8.26 11.75
CA MET A 293 2.46 9.18 12.78
C MET A 293 3.11 10.57 12.67
N LYS A 294 4.39 10.66 12.29
CA LYS A 294 5.06 11.94 12.00
C LYS A 294 4.45 12.63 10.78
N THR A 295 4.24 11.88 9.70
CA THR A 295 3.58 12.37 8.47
C THR A 295 2.18 12.90 8.79
N GLY A 296 1.38 12.13 9.52
CA GLY A 296 0.03 12.53 9.90
C GLY A 296 -0.02 13.80 10.74
N ARG A 297 0.94 13.97 11.65
CA ARG A 297 1.06 15.20 12.45
C ARG A 297 1.40 16.41 11.57
N PHE A 298 2.36 16.28 10.68
CA PHE A 298 2.70 17.35 9.72
C PHE A 298 1.48 17.73 8.86
N CYS A 299 0.78 16.72 8.32
CA CYS A 299 -0.42 16.94 7.51
C CYS A 299 -1.56 17.61 8.31
N GLU A 300 -1.72 17.29 9.61
CA GLU A 300 -2.69 17.95 10.48
C GLU A 300 -2.34 19.43 10.70
N GLU A 301 -1.08 19.74 10.97
CA GLU A 301 -0.58 21.10 11.21
C GLU A 301 -0.68 21.97 9.94
N THR A 302 -0.42 21.40 8.77
CA THR A 302 -0.40 22.11 7.48
C THR A 302 -1.72 22.01 6.71
N ARG A 303 -2.66 21.17 7.16
CA ARG A 303 -3.95 20.87 6.51
C ARG A 303 -3.82 20.23 5.13
N PHE A 304 -2.73 19.51 4.86
CA PHE A 304 -2.63 18.69 3.67
C PHE A 304 -3.38 17.38 3.87
N PRO A 305 -4.30 17.00 2.96
CA PRO A 305 -4.84 15.66 2.94
C PRO A 305 -3.77 14.63 2.58
N LEU A 306 -4.00 13.39 2.96
CA LEU A 306 -3.18 12.26 2.55
C LEU A 306 -4.03 11.03 2.29
N TRP A 307 -3.53 10.10 1.49
CA TRP A 307 -3.93 8.71 1.53
C TRP A 307 -2.81 7.82 2.03
N LEU A 308 -3.20 6.73 2.67
CA LEU A 308 -2.28 5.67 3.09
C LEU A 308 -2.02 4.72 1.93
N GLN A 309 -0.76 4.52 1.58
CA GLN A 309 -0.33 3.50 0.63
C GLN A 309 0.46 2.42 1.36
N LEU A 310 -0.27 1.50 1.97
CA LEU A 310 0.25 0.30 2.64
C LEU A 310 -0.21 -0.91 1.85
N VAL A 311 0.70 -1.51 1.09
CA VAL A 311 0.38 -2.51 0.08
C VAL A 311 0.61 -3.92 0.60
N GLY A 312 -0.41 -4.76 0.50
CA GLY A 312 -0.39 -6.16 0.95
C GLY A 312 -1.72 -6.88 0.72
N SER A 313 -2.02 -7.86 1.56
CA SER A 313 -3.31 -8.55 1.57
C SER A 313 -4.27 -7.92 2.60
N GLY A 314 -5.22 -8.69 3.10
CA GLY A 314 -6.21 -8.22 4.06
C GLY A 314 -5.63 -7.77 5.40
N LEU A 315 -4.53 -8.36 5.85
CA LEU A 315 -3.86 -7.95 7.09
C LEU A 315 -3.31 -6.53 7.00
N THR A 316 -2.64 -6.21 5.89
CA THR A 316 -2.15 -4.86 5.63
C THR A 316 -3.30 -3.86 5.49
N ALA A 317 -4.40 -4.25 4.84
CA ALA A 317 -5.58 -3.41 4.75
C ALA A 317 -6.19 -3.15 6.13
N ALA A 318 -6.35 -4.17 6.98
CA ALA A 318 -6.81 -4.02 8.35
C ALA A 318 -5.91 -3.09 9.17
N HIS A 319 -4.57 -3.24 9.05
CA HIS A 319 -3.61 -2.35 9.70
C HIS A 319 -3.75 -0.90 9.23
N SER A 320 -3.93 -0.69 7.93
CA SER A 320 -4.17 0.63 7.33
C SER A 320 -5.41 1.31 7.90
N LEU A 321 -6.51 0.57 8.16
CA LEU A 321 -7.73 1.13 8.76
C LEU A 321 -7.47 1.77 10.12
N HIS A 322 -6.58 1.19 10.95
CA HIS A 322 -6.25 1.77 12.25
C HIS A 322 -5.53 3.10 12.13
N PHE A 323 -4.59 3.24 11.18
CA PHE A 323 -3.96 4.53 10.89
C PHE A 323 -4.97 5.53 10.33
N GLY A 324 -5.81 5.12 9.38
CA GLY A 324 -6.90 5.95 8.86
C GLY A 324 -7.84 6.44 9.96
N GLY A 325 -8.08 5.61 10.98
CA GLY A 325 -8.87 5.97 12.16
C GLY A 325 -8.23 7.04 13.04
N VAL A 326 -6.90 7.11 13.10
CA VAL A 326 -6.15 8.03 13.98
C VAL A 326 -5.69 9.29 13.27
N LEU A 327 -5.26 9.18 12.01
CA LEU A 327 -4.71 10.30 11.23
C LEU A 327 -5.85 11.16 10.67
N LYS A 328 -6.04 12.37 11.20
CA LYS A 328 -7.17 13.26 10.85
C LYS A 328 -7.23 13.61 9.36
N GLN A 329 -6.05 13.73 8.72
CA GLN A 329 -5.95 14.11 7.31
C GLN A 329 -5.89 12.91 6.36
N ALA A 330 -6.06 11.67 6.85
CA ALA A 330 -6.21 10.47 6.01
C ALA A 330 -7.62 10.43 5.41
N ILE A 331 -7.95 11.44 4.62
CA ILE A 331 -9.28 11.67 4.02
C ILE A 331 -9.34 11.33 2.53
N TRP A 332 -8.20 11.09 1.90
CA TRP A 332 -8.13 10.54 0.55
C TRP A 332 -8.20 9.01 0.60
N PRO A 333 -8.74 8.34 -0.44
CA PRO A 333 -8.95 6.90 -0.42
C PRO A 333 -7.64 6.11 -0.32
N ALA A 334 -7.48 5.32 0.74
CA ALA A 334 -6.27 4.52 0.99
C ALA A 334 -6.11 3.38 -0.03
N VAL A 335 -4.87 3.11 -0.43
CA VAL A 335 -4.50 2.10 -1.43
C VAL A 335 -3.79 0.94 -0.73
N ASN A 336 -4.44 -0.23 -0.68
CA ASN A 336 -3.92 -1.41 0.01
C ASN A 336 -3.69 -2.62 -0.90
N CYS A 337 -4.27 -2.64 -2.09
CA CYS A 337 -4.12 -3.67 -3.13
C CYS A 337 -4.65 -5.07 -2.74
N HIS A 338 -5.27 -5.24 -1.57
CA HIS A 338 -5.77 -6.54 -1.07
C HIS A 338 -6.83 -7.18 -1.97
N GLN A 339 -7.55 -6.39 -2.73
CA GLN A 339 -8.57 -6.83 -3.69
C GLN A 339 -8.01 -7.48 -4.96
N LEU A 340 -6.69 -7.49 -5.15
CA LEU A 340 -6.05 -8.18 -6.27
C LEU A 340 -6.14 -9.70 -6.17
N PHE A 341 -6.27 -10.24 -4.96
CA PHE A 341 -6.13 -11.65 -4.67
C PHE A 341 -7.49 -12.36 -4.60
N GLU A 342 -7.51 -13.66 -4.95
CA GLU A 342 -8.68 -14.52 -4.75
C GLU A 342 -8.97 -14.72 -3.25
N HIS A 343 -7.92 -14.76 -2.42
CA HIS A 343 -7.99 -14.81 -0.97
C HIS A 343 -7.15 -13.71 -0.33
N ASN A 344 -7.72 -12.99 0.60
CA ASN A 344 -7.06 -11.90 1.31
C ASN A 344 -6.46 -12.29 2.67
N LEU A 345 -6.37 -13.60 2.97
CA LEU A 345 -5.85 -14.21 4.20
C LEU A 345 -6.66 -13.90 5.48
N LEU A 346 -7.82 -13.29 5.38
CA LEU A 346 -8.72 -13.05 6.51
C LEU A 346 -9.90 -14.05 6.48
N THR A 347 -10.39 -14.42 7.67
CA THR A 347 -11.59 -15.28 7.80
C THR A 347 -12.88 -14.58 7.39
N GLU A 348 -12.88 -13.25 7.40
CA GLU A 348 -14.00 -12.41 6.99
C GLU A 348 -13.51 -11.24 6.12
N PRO A 349 -14.30 -10.80 5.12
CA PRO A 349 -13.90 -9.70 4.26
C PRO A 349 -13.99 -8.35 4.97
N ILE A 350 -13.15 -7.40 4.55
CA ILE A 350 -13.31 -5.99 4.89
C ILE A 350 -14.48 -5.45 4.07
N LEU A 351 -15.57 -5.11 4.74
CA LEU A 351 -16.78 -4.62 4.09
C LEU A 351 -16.72 -3.11 3.91
N LEU A 352 -17.12 -2.65 2.72
CA LEU A 352 -17.23 -1.23 2.41
C LEU A 352 -18.69 -0.82 2.23
N LYS A 353 -18.99 0.39 2.65
CA LYS A 353 -20.22 1.10 2.34
C LYS A 353 -19.90 2.50 1.86
N ASP A 354 -20.38 2.87 0.70
CA ASP A 354 -20.17 4.20 0.11
C ASP A 354 -18.68 4.60 0.07
N GLY A 355 -17.81 3.65 -0.32
CA GLY A 355 -16.36 3.82 -0.44
C GLY A 355 -15.59 3.76 0.88
N HIS A 356 -16.24 3.53 2.02
CA HIS A 356 -15.63 3.57 3.34
C HIS A 356 -15.71 2.22 4.06
N ALA A 357 -14.65 1.85 4.75
CA ALA A 357 -14.60 0.72 5.67
C ALA A 357 -14.62 1.23 7.13
N THR A 358 -15.27 0.49 8.02
CA THR A 358 -15.31 0.79 9.45
C THR A 358 -13.93 0.50 10.09
N VAL A 359 -13.44 1.41 10.90
CA VAL A 359 -12.20 1.19 11.68
C VAL A 359 -12.50 0.18 12.79
N PRO A 360 -11.77 -0.96 12.85
CA PRO A 360 -12.07 -2.04 13.77
C PRO A 360 -11.94 -1.62 15.26
N ASP A 361 -12.83 -2.12 16.11
CA ASP A 361 -12.79 -1.92 17.57
C ASP A 361 -12.46 -3.20 18.35
N ARG A 362 -12.34 -4.37 17.66
CA ARG A 362 -11.87 -5.61 18.27
C ARG A 362 -10.37 -5.54 18.59
N PRO A 363 -9.87 -6.30 19.60
CA PRO A 363 -8.47 -6.32 19.97
C PRO A 363 -7.52 -6.64 18.82
N GLY A 364 -6.32 -6.06 18.84
CA GLY A 364 -5.32 -6.22 17.79
C GLY A 364 -5.75 -5.55 16.48
N LEU A 365 -5.51 -6.20 15.36
CA LEU A 365 -5.96 -5.75 14.03
C LEU A 365 -7.48 -5.84 13.84
N GLY A 366 -8.19 -6.50 14.76
CA GLY A 366 -9.63 -6.66 14.71
C GLY A 366 -10.13 -7.69 13.70
N TYR A 367 -9.23 -8.41 13.04
CA TYR A 367 -9.51 -9.49 12.08
C TYR A 367 -8.72 -10.75 12.44
N GLU A 368 -9.25 -11.91 12.07
CA GLU A 368 -8.58 -13.19 12.26
C GLU A 368 -7.98 -13.70 10.95
N VAL A 369 -6.80 -14.31 11.06
CA VAL A 369 -6.11 -14.93 9.92
C VAL A 369 -6.77 -16.27 9.61
N ASP A 370 -7.07 -16.50 8.34
CA ASP A 370 -7.51 -17.80 7.84
C ASP A 370 -6.32 -18.76 7.74
N ARG A 371 -6.12 -19.51 8.81
CA ARG A 371 -4.99 -20.44 8.94
C ARG A 371 -5.07 -21.62 7.97
N ASP A 372 -6.28 -22.05 7.60
CA ASP A 372 -6.48 -23.13 6.64
C ASP A 372 -6.03 -22.69 5.24
N VAL A 373 -6.33 -21.44 4.86
CA VAL A 373 -5.85 -20.85 3.60
C VAL A 373 -4.33 -20.65 3.65
N VAL A 374 -3.76 -20.16 4.75
CA VAL A 374 -2.31 -20.02 4.92
C VAL A 374 -1.61 -21.36 4.73
N ASP A 375 -2.08 -22.43 5.38
CA ASP A 375 -1.48 -23.78 5.30
C ASP A 375 -1.59 -24.36 3.89
N LYS A 376 -2.71 -24.11 3.20
CA LYS A 376 -2.92 -24.53 1.80
C LYS A 376 -2.00 -23.83 0.80
N LEU A 377 -1.73 -22.53 1.03
CA LEU A 377 -0.97 -21.68 0.09
C LEU A 377 0.51 -21.53 0.47
N LYS A 378 0.91 -22.17 1.56
CA LYS A 378 2.29 -22.16 2.05
C LYS A 378 3.26 -22.74 1.05
N ILE A 379 4.38 -22.04 0.89
CA ILE A 379 5.50 -22.46 0.06
C ILE A 379 6.82 -22.29 0.81
N GLU A 380 7.88 -22.90 0.28
CA GLU A 380 9.24 -22.52 0.67
C GLU A 380 9.54 -21.10 0.16
N LYS A 381 10.19 -20.28 1.01
CA LYS A 381 10.55 -18.90 0.66
C LYS A 381 11.52 -18.93 -0.52
N PRO A 382 11.19 -18.30 -1.66
CA PRO A 382 12.13 -18.18 -2.75
C PRO A 382 13.38 -17.40 -2.31
N ALA A 383 14.58 -17.93 -2.63
CA ALA A 383 15.84 -17.27 -2.32
C ALA A 383 16.02 -15.95 -3.05
N GLU A 384 15.48 -15.88 -4.28
CA GLU A 384 15.52 -14.70 -5.12
C GLU A 384 14.11 -14.38 -5.64
N ARG A 385 13.91 -13.15 -6.09
CA ARG A 385 12.67 -12.70 -6.71
C ARG A 385 12.39 -13.53 -7.97
N PRO A 386 11.27 -14.28 -8.02
CA PRO A 386 10.88 -15.00 -9.22
C PRO A 386 10.67 -14.04 -10.39
N GLU A 387 11.37 -14.27 -11.49
CA GLU A 387 11.39 -13.41 -12.66
C GLU A 387 11.13 -14.25 -13.93
N PRO A 388 9.86 -14.66 -14.17
CA PRO A 388 9.51 -15.41 -15.39
C PRO A 388 9.83 -14.58 -16.63
N GLU A 389 10.21 -15.25 -17.72
CA GLU A 389 10.42 -14.58 -19.01
C GLU A 389 9.11 -13.99 -19.52
N ARG A 390 9.12 -12.71 -19.85
CA ARG A 390 7.94 -11.94 -20.32
C ARG A 390 8.32 -11.17 -21.57
N LEU A 391 7.70 -11.52 -22.70
CA LEU A 391 7.71 -10.71 -23.91
C LEU A 391 6.41 -9.94 -23.98
N ILE A 392 6.49 -8.64 -24.08
CA ILE A 392 5.36 -7.72 -24.04
C ILE A 392 5.26 -7.02 -25.38
N GLU A 393 4.10 -7.08 -26.01
CA GLU A 393 3.78 -6.39 -27.24
C GLU A 393 2.95 -5.14 -26.93
N THR A 394 3.36 -3.99 -27.44
CA THR A 394 2.58 -2.76 -27.44
C THR A 394 2.28 -2.34 -28.88
N THR A 395 1.01 -2.01 -29.16
CA THR A 395 0.52 -1.56 -30.47
C THR A 395 -0.13 -0.19 -30.35
N TRP A 396 -0.21 0.56 -31.45
CA TRP A 396 -0.86 1.87 -31.54
C TRP A 396 -1.80 1.94 -32.74
N ALA A 397 -2.73 2.91 -32.72
CA ALA A 397 -3.73 3.10 -33.77
C ALA A 397 -3.10 3.36 -35.17
N ASP A 398 -1.91 3.93 -35.24
CA ASP A 398 -1.17 4.17 -36.47
C ASP A 398 -0.45 2.95 -37.06
N GLY A 399 -0.63 1.77 -36.44
CA GLY A 399 -0.05 0.50 -36.87
C GLY A 399 1.36 0.23 -36.34
N ARG A 400 1.97 1.15 -35.59
CA ARG A 400 3.24 0.89 -34.90
C ARG A 400 3.09 -0.26 -33.94
N ARG A 401 4.17 -1.04 -33.82
CA ARG A 401 4.27 -2.18 -32.90
C ARG A 401 5.66 -2.22 -32.29
N MET A 402 5.72 -2.46 -30.97
CA MET A 402 6.96 -2.61 -30.24
C MET A 402 6.92 -3.87 -29.36
N TYR A 403 8.09 -4.48 -29.17
CA TYR A 403 8.28 -5.56 -28.21
C TYR A 403 9.23 -5.11 -27.10
N THR A 404 8.87 -5.44 -25.86
CA THR A 404 9.69 -5.17 -24.67
C THR A 404 9.81 -6.47 -23.88
N ALA A 405 10.99 -6.76 -23.34
CA ALA A 405 11.20 -7.92 -22.49
C ALA A 405 11.67 -7.51 -21.10
N ASN A 406 11.31 -8.30 -20.09
CA ASN A 406 11.83 -8.09 -18.74
C ASN A 406 13.36 -8.35 -18.72
N ASN A 407 14.06 -7.48 -17.99
CA ASN A 407 15.52 -7.44 -17.94
C ASN A 407 16.10 -7.58 -16.51
N GLY A 408 15.31 -8.13 -15.58
CA GLY A 408 15.67 -8.27 -14.17
C GLY A 408 15.35 -7.04 -13.32
N LYS A 409 15.03 -5.90 -13.93
CA LYS A 409 14.61 -4.70 -13.19
C LYS A 409 13.10 -4.72 -12.95
N VAL A 410 12.67 -4.21 -11.80
CA VAL A 410 11.26 -3.86 -11.58
C VAL A 410 10.96 -2.61 -12.40
N ASN A 411 9.75 -2.47 -12.92
CA ASN A 411 9.31 -1.31 -13.70
C ASN A 411 10.17 -1.02 -14.94
N PHE A 412 10.67 -2.07 -15.64
CA PHE A 412 11.54 -1.92 -16.81
C PHE A 412 10.88 -1.13 -17.96
N MET A 413 9.55 -1.24 -18.16
CA MET A 413 8.82 -0.43 -19.13
C MET A 413 8.79 1.04 -18.71
N LEU A 414 8.57 1.32 -17.45
CA LEU A 414 8.57 2.68 -16.90
C LEU A 414 9.92 3.37 -17.12
N THR A 415 11.01 2.67 -16.81
CA THR A 415 12.37 3.18 -17.09
C THR A 415 12.54 3.51 -18.57
N ALA A 416 12.13 2.60 -19.47
CA ALA A 416 12.24 2.84 -20.90
C ALA A 416 11.37 4.01 -21.40
N ALA A 417 10.19 4.22 -20.82
CA ALA A 417 9.32 5.34 -21.17
C ALA A 417 9.92 6.69 -20.72
N ASN A 418 10.45 6.74 -19.51
CA ASN A 418 11.13 7.94 -18.99
C ASN A 418 12.41 8.27 -19.79
N ASP A 419 13.06 7.25 -20.36
CA ASP A 419 14.18 7.36 -21.31
C ASP A 419 13.75 7.70 -22.76
N ASN A 420 12.50 8.12 -22.98
CA ASN A 420 11.94 8.45 -24.31
C ASN A 420 11.90 7.30 -25.32
N ARG A 421 11.86 6.05 -24.86
CA ARG A 421 11.86 4.87 -25.76
C ARG A 421 10.46 4.39 -26.14
N TYR A 422 9.41 5.03 -25.60
CA TYR A 422 8.00 4.83 -26.01
C TYR A 422 7.43 6.08 -26.68
N PRO A 423 6.51 5.92 -27.65
CA PRO A 423 5.70 7.02 -28.13
C PRO A 423 4.97 7.71 -26.97
N TYR A 424 5.01 9.05 -26.96
CA TYR A 424 4.44 9.84 -25.87
C TYR A 424 2.92 9.91 -25.95
N PHE A 425 2.21 9.17 -25.11
CA PHE A 425 0.74 9.15 -24.99
C PHE A 425 0.00 9.17 -26.34
N ALA A 426 0.44 8.34 -27.27
CA ALA A 426 -0.16 8.22 -28.60
C ALA A 426 -1.47 7.42 -28.54
N ASP A 427 -2.43 7.83 -29.39
CA ASP A 427 -3.77 7.25 -29.43
C ASP A 427 -3.76 5.75 -29.75
N GLY A 428 -4.70 5.01 -29.14
CA GLY A 428 -4.93 3.60 -29.35
C GLY A 428 -3.80 2.70 -28.86
N ALA A 429 -2.96 3.19 -27.93
CA ALA A 429 -1.95 2.36 -27.28
C ALA A 429 -2.60 1.23 -26.50
N ASP A 430 -2.18 0.00 -26.76
CA ASP A 430 -2.61 -1.20 -26.03
C ASP A 430 -1.45 -2.18 -25.87
N THR A 431 -1.41 -2.85 -24.71
CA THR A 431 -0.27 -3.67 -24.31
C THR A 431 -0.73 -5.03 -23.80
N ARG A 432 -0.06 -6.09 -24.29
CA ARG A 432 -0.35 -7.46 -23.87
C ARG A 432 0.92 -8.28 -23.64
N LEU A 433 0.79 -9.28 -22.79
CA LEU A 433 1.79 -10.33 -22.66
C LEU A 433 1.68 -11.26 -23.88
N VAL A 434 2.81 -11.53 -24.54
CA VAL A 434 2.88 -12.51 -25.64
C VAL A 434 3.15 -13.89 -25.05
N PRO A 435 2.24 -14.86 -25.21
CA PRO A 435 2.45 -16.22 -24.71
C PRO A 435 3.75 -16.84 -25.25
N ASN A 436 4.51 -17.50 -24.38
CA ASN A 436 5.69 -18.24 -24.80
C ASN A 436 5.26 -19.63 -25.32
N GLU A 437 5.11 -19.75 -26.62
CA GLU A 437 4.77 -21.01 -27.31
C GLU A 437 6.02 -21.85 -27.70
N GLY A 438 7.20 -21.46 -27.23
CA GLY A 438 8.45 -22.15 -27.55
C GLY A 438 8.95 -21.93 -28.97
N THR A 439 8.39 -20.96 -29.72
CA THR A 439 8.79 -20.69 -31.11
C THR A 439 10.13 -19.96 -31.20
N ALA A 440 10.90 -20.23 -32.26
CA ALA A 440 12.16 -19.53 -32.55
C ALA A 440 11.94 -18.00 -32.65
N ARG A 441 10.82 -17.57 -33.23
CA ARG A 441 10.47 -16.16 -33.37
C ARG A 441 10.25 -15.48 -32.00
N TRP A 442 9.56 -16.17 -31.08
CA TRP A 442 9.37 -15.64 -29.71
C TRP A 442 10.73 -15.45 -29.01
N ARG A 443 11.60 -16.47 -29.11
CA ARG A 443 12.95 -16.42 -28.50
C ARG A 443 13.80 -15.30 -29.10
N GLU A 444 13.83 -15.16 -30.41
CA GLU A 444 14.54 -14.07 -31.08
C GLU A 444 14.10 -12.69 -30.59
N LEU A 445 12.79 -12.45 -30.56
CA LEU A 445 12.22 -11.18 -30.10
C LEU A 445 12.53 -10.91 -28.63
N TYR A 446 12.40 -11.94 -27.78
CA TYR A 446 12.68 -11.83 -26.35
C TYR A 446 14.15 -11.48 -26.10
N ASP A 447 15.10 -12.21 -26.70
CA ASP A 447 16.53 -12.01 -26.49
C ASP A 447 16.98 -10.64 -27.02
N ARG A 448 16.48 -10.20 -28.16
CA ARG A 448 16.73 -8.84 -28.68
C ARG A 448 16.15 -7.77 -27.77
N ALA A 449 14.88 -7.86 -27.42
CA ALA A 449 14.22 -6.88 -26.57
C ALA A 449 14.83 -6.81 -25.15
N ARG A 450 15.28 -7.96 -24.61
CA ARG A 450 15.99 -8.01 -23.33
C ARG A 450 17.34 -7.30 -23.38
N LYS A 451 18.07 -7.42 -24.49
CA LYS A 451 19.40 -6.83 -24.68
C LYS A 451 19.34 -5.35 -25.03
N GLU A 452 18.46 -4.98 -25.96
CA GLU A 452 18.41 -3.66 -26.58
C GLU A 452 17.40 -2.73 -25.89
N GLY A 453 16.49 -3.29 -25.08
CA GLY A 453 15.29 -2.64 -24.55
C GLY A 453 14.15 -2.69 -25.60
N PRO A 454 13.17 -1.77 -25.56
CA PRO A 454 12.06 -1.79 -26.51
C PRO A 454 12.56 -1.75 -27.96
N ILE A 455 12.09 -2.69 -28.78
CA ILE A 455 12.43 -2.83 -30.21
C ILE A 455 11.17 -2.66 -31.07
N SER A 456 11.29 -1.99 -32.22
CA SER A 456 10.22 -1.94 -33.23
C SER A 456 10.15 -3.26 -34.01
N ALA A 457 8.92 -3.66 -34.40
CA ALA A 457 8.66 -4.86 -35.24
C ALA A 457 8.76 -4.52 -36.71
#